data_9f29a35c785d739b158dcc8894936185
#
_entry.id   9f29a35c785d739b158dcc8894936185
#
_cell.length_a   1.000
_cell.length_b   1.000
_cell.length_c   1.000
_cell.angle_alpha   90.00
_cell.angle_beta   90.00
_cell.angle_gamma   90.00
#
_symmetry.space_group_name_H-M   'P 1'
#
loop_
_entity.id
_entity.type
_entity.pdbx_description
1 polymer ?
#
loop_
_entity_poly.entity_id
_entity_poly.type
_entity_poly.pdbx_seq_one_letter_code
_entity_poly.pdbx_strand_id
1 'polypeptide(L)'
;MSATAEEILDGLDDAQRAAAMAVDGPVRIIAGAGAGKTRTVTRRIAYACATKAWNPRSTMAVTFSVKAAAEMRSRLSKLDVAADVKAATFHSAALHQLRQVWPDVCEGPMPFICRNPRELVERSLRRVTTFQVDDDTIRNLQAEINWCKISLITPEDYARVCAATHRQPPSGLEPSQFVDVYKAYEAEKTNRNEIDFDDILLIVCHLMESDEDVASAIRSNIAWLTVDEYQDVSPLQHRLLTRWLGSNRNICVVGDPAQTIYSFAGASSYSLLNFASEFGPLTADINLNNDYRSTPQIVNYANRVLAASPQRADYLKLSSERSKGRRVAETIYGSDWEEAQGVAARIRKLVDAGESPADCAILTRVNAQQKILCKALGEQHLRYRVRRDSGWQNSALSDDAQTRLAMLEALGVGADLSGVTISTIHASKGLEFKHVFLIGCSEGLIPYGAPQEGEVLEEERRLMYVAVTRAEDTLDVSYARTREGNEGERARRVSRFFR
;
A
#
# COMPACT_ATOMS: atom_id res chain seq x y z
N MET A 1 11.07 -33.45 -2.79
CA MET A 1 10.13 -33.83 -3.88
C MET A 1 9.27 -32.62 -4.14
N SER A 2 9.17 -32.18 -5.40
CA SER A 2 8.30 -31.05 -5.76
C SER A 2 6.86 -31.37 -5.45
N ALA A 3 6.11 -30.40 -4.94
CA ALA A 3 4.69 -30.55 -4.62
C ALA A 3 3.89 -30.88 -5.90
N THR A 4 2.97 -31.81 -5.81
CA THR A 4 2.05 -32.15 -6.90
C THR A 4 0.99 -31.04 -7.09
N ALA A 5 0.37 -30.99 -8.27
CA ALA A 5 -0.68 -30.02 -8.54
C ALA A 5 -1.85 -30.09 -7.53
N GLU A 6 -2.21 -31.29 -7.07
CA GLU A 6 -3.28 -31.48 -6.09
C GLU A 6 -2.86 -31.01 -4.69
N GLU A 7 -1.63 -31.32 -4.25
CA GLU A 7 -1.09 -30.84 -2.97
C GLU A 7 -0.99 -29.31 -2.94
N ILE A 8 -0.75 -28.67 -4.08
CA ILE A 8 -0.74 -27.20 -4.20
C ILE A 8 -2.15 -26.62 -3.95
N LEU A 9 -3.21 -27.31 -4.33
CA LEU A 9 -4.59 -26.87 -4.15
C LEU A 9 -5.17 -27.24 -2.78
N ASP A 10 -4.48 -28.04 -2.01
CA ASP A 10 -4.96 -28.51 -0.72
C ASP A 10 -5.17 -27.36 0.29
N GLY A 11 -6.30 -27.46 1.03
CA GLY A 11 -6.70 -26.45 2.01
C GLY A 11 -7.14 -25.10 1.44
N LEU A 12 -7.36 -24.99 0.12
CA LEU A 12 -8.05 -23.85 -0.50
C LEU A 12 -9.57 -24.10 -0.47
N ASP A 13 -10.34 -23.03 -0.22
CA ASP A 13 -11.79 -23.08 -0.42
C ASP A 13 -12.15 -23.10 -1.91
N ASP A 14 -13.44 -23.27 -2.24
CA ASP A 14 -13.90 -23.41 -3.62
C ASP A 14 -13.55 -22.19 -4.47
N ALA A 15 -13.69 -20.97 -3.94
CA ALA A 15 -13.37 -19.73 -4.65
C ALA A 15 -11.86 -19.56 -4.84
N GLN A 16 -11.07 -19.83 -3.80
CA GLN A 16 -9.61 -19.81 -3.86
C GLN A 16 -9.10 -20.89 -4.83
N ARG A 17 -9.70 -22.10 -4.81
CA ARG A 17 -9.37 -23.20 -5.73
C ARG A 17 -9.68 -22.82 -7.18
N ALA A 18 -10.87 -22.25 -7.44
CA ALA A 18 -11.24 -21.75 -8.75
C ALA A 18 -10.26 -20.67 -9.25
N ALA A 19 -9.87 -19.75 -8.38
CA ALA A 19 -8.89 -18.71 -8.70
C ALA A 19 -7.48 -19.30 -8.97
N ALA A 20 -7.06 -20.32 -8.23
CA ALA A 20 -5.77 -20.97 -8.42
C ALA A 20 -5.71 -21.77 -9.73
N MET A 21 -6.83 -22.32 -10.18
CA MET A 21 -6.94 -23.12 -11.41
C MET A 21 -7.19 -22.26 -12.66
N ALA A 22 -7.58 -21.00 -12.54
CA ALA A 22 -7.79 -20.09 -13.67
C ALA A 22 -6.45 -19.58 -14.22
N VAL A 23 -5.73 -20.42 -14.95
CA VAL A 23 -4.34 -20.14 -15.38
C VAL A 23 -4.24 -19.35 -16.68
N ASP A 24 -5.28 -19.30 -17.52
CA ASP A 24 -5.26 -18.69 -18.85
C ASP A 24 -5.97 -17.33 -18.87
N GLY A 25 -5.54 -16.48 -19.81
CA GLY A 25 -6.19 -15.21 -20.19
C GLY A 25 -6.24 -14.16 -19.10
N PRO A 26 -7.03 -13.09 -19.27
CA PRO A 26 -7.19 -12.09 -18.25
C PRO A 26 -8.07 -12.62 -17.10
N VAL A 27 -7.53 -12.55 -15.89
CA VAL A 27 -8.23 -12.97 -14.65
C VAL A 27 -8.29 -11.79 -13.68
N ARG A 28 -9.47 -11.51 -13.12
CA ARG A 28 -9.63 -10.57 -12.01
C ARG A 28 -10.05 -11.32 -10.75
N ILE A 29 -9.37 -11.03 -9.65
CA ILE A 29 -9.68 -11.55 -8.32
C ILE A 29 -9.92 -10.37 -7.39
N ILE A 30 -11.16 -10.15 -6.97
CA ILE A 30 -11.47 -9.22 -5.89
C ILE A 30 -11.43 -10.00 -4.59
N ALA A 31 -10.55 -9.60 -3.68
CA ALA A 31 -10.28 -10.38 -2.48
C ALA A 31 -10.25 -9.48 -1.24
N GLY A 32 -11.24 -9.61 -0.38
CA GLY A 32 -11.36 -8.83 0.84
C GLY A 32 -10.23 -9.05 1.85
N ALA A 33 -10.24 -8.25 2.89
CA ALA A 33 -9.29 -8.43 3.99
C ALA A 33 -9.43 -9.84 4.59
N GLY A 34 -8.31 -10.48 4.94
CA GLY A 34 -8.30 -11.82 5.53
C GLY A 34 -8.65 -12.97 4.58
N ALA A 35 -8.98 -12.70 3.30
CA ALA A 35 -9.42 -13.73 2.34
C ALA A 35 -8.28 -14.58 1.76
N GLY A 36 -7.03 -14.40 2.22
CA GLY A 36 -5.91 -15.19 1.76
C GLY A 36 -5.40 -14.82 0.37
N LYS A 37 -5.48 -13.53 -0.04
CA LYS A 37 -5.00 -13.02 -1.34
C LYS A 37 -3.65 -13.61 -1.74
N THR A 38 -2.60 -13.33 -0.98
CA THR A 38 -1.23 -13.77 -1.29
C THR A 38 -1.11 -15.29 -1.33
N ARG A 39 -1.86 -16.02 -0.47
CA ARG A 39 -1.92 -17.48 -0.51
C ARG A 39 -2.50 -17.98 -1.83
N THR A 40 -3.62 -17.43 -2.25
CA THR A 40 -4.30 -17.80 -3.50
C THR A 40 -3.42 -17.52 -4.71
N VAL A 41 -2.80 -16.32 -4.77
CA VAL A 41 -1.90 -15.91 -5.85
C VAL A 41 -0.68 -16.84 -5.95
N THR A 42 -0.01 -17.12 -4.84
CA THR A 42 1.17 -17.99 -4.84
C THR A 42 0.82 -19.44 -5.22
N ARG A 43 -0.34 -19.95 -4.77
CA ARG A 43 -0.85 -21.27 -5.15
C ARG A 43 -1.24 -21.31 -6.64
N ARG A 44 -1.84 -20.25 -7.19
CA ARG A 44 -2.14 -20.13 -8.61
C ARG A 44 -0.87 -20.24 -9.47
N ILE A 45 0.14 -19.45 -9.15
CA ILE A 45 1.43 -19.47 -9.84
C ILE A 45 2.07 -20.89 -9.74
N ALA A 46 2.12 -21.44 -8.55
CA ALA A 46 2.70 -22.77 -8.34
C ALA A 46 1.92 -23.88 -9.07
N TYR A 47 0.59 -23.83 -9.06
CA TYR A 47 -0.26 -24.77 -9.78
C TYR A 47 -0.01 -24.72 -11.29
N ALA A 48 0.05 -23.53 -11.87
CA ALA A 48 0.33 -23.34 -13.29
C ALA A 48 1.73 -23.85 -13.67
N CYS A 49 2.74 -23.67 -12.81
CA CYS A 49 4.08 -24.21 -13.02
C CYS A 49 4.10 -25.75 -12.87
N ALA A 50 3.44 -26.32 -11.86
CA ALA A 50 3.38 -27.75 -11.61
C ALA A 50 2.66 -28.53 -12.74
N THR A 51 1.60 -27.94 -13.30
CA THR A 51 0.88 -28.49 -14.45
C THR A 51 1.59 -28.23 -15.78
N LYS A 52 2.74 -27.54 -15.76
CA LYS A 52 3.50 -27.12 -16.95
C LYS A 52 2.73 -26.19 -17.89
N ALA A 53 1.63 -25.58 -17.43
CA ALA A 53 0.91 -24.55 -18.15
C ALA A 53 1.79 -23.30 -18.32
N TRP A 54 2.61 -22.99 -17.29
CA TRP A 54 3.52 -21.85 -17.31
C TRP A 54 4.98 -22.26 -17.20
N ASN A 55 5.85 -21.47 -17.90
CA ASN A 55 7.27 -21.53 -17.66
C ASN A 55 7.66 -20.59 -16.52
N PRO A 56 8.21 -21.07 -15.40
CA PRO A 56 8.57 -20.21 -14.25
C PRO A 56 9.50 -19.04 -14.63
N ARG A 57 10.44 -19.24 -15.57
CA ARG A 57 11.43 -18.24 -15.96
C ARG A 57 10.84 -17.07 -16.75
N SER A 58 9.70 -17.26 -17.43
CA SER A 58 8.95 -16.21 -18.13
C SER A 58 7.66 -15.81 -17.38
N THR A 59 7.58 -16.15 -16.08
CA THR A 59 6.49 -15.74 -15.19
C THR A 59 6.96 -14.62 -14.28
N MET A 60 6.22 -13.52 -14.29
CA MET A 60 6.49 -12.36 -13.45
C MET A 60 5.30 -12.06 -12.52
N ALA A 61 5.61 -11.84 -11.25
CA ALA A 61 4.65 -11.39 -10.26
C ALA A 61 5.11 -10.04 -9.69
N VAL A 62 4.26 -9.03 -9.74
CA VAL A 62 4.57 -7.71 -9.20
C VAL A 62 3.61 -7.33 -8.08
N THR A 63 4.15 -6.60 -7.12
CA THR A 63 3.40 -6.10 -5.96
C THR A 63 3.86 -4.70 -5.60
N PHE A 64 3.13 -4.07 -4.67
CA PHE A 64 3.35 -2.67 -4.32
C PHE A 64 4.61 -2.45 -3.43
N SER A 65 4.94 -3.37 -2.52
CA SER A 65 6.01 -3.16 -1.55
C SER A 65 7.12 -4.22 -1.62
N VAL A 66 8.34 -3.80 -1.25
CA VAL A 66 9.51 -4.71 -1.16
C VAL A 66 9.24 -5.87 -0.19
N LYS A 67 8.55 -5.59 0.94
CA LYS A 67 8.16 -6.62 1.90
C LYS A 67 7.22 -7.65 1.29
N ALA A 68 6.18 -7.21 0.58
CA ALA A 68 5.23 -8.12 -0.09
C ALA A 68 5.92 -8.96 -1.18
N ALA A 69 6.84 -8.35 -1.95
CA ALA A 69 7.65 -9.07 -2.93
C ALA A 69 8.55 -10.13 -2.27
N ALA A 70 9.19 -9.80 -1.15
CA ALA A 70 10.03 -10.75 -0.40
C ALA A 70 9.21 -11.90 0.18
N GLU A 71 8.02 -11.61 0.73
CA GLU A 71 7.10 -12.63 1.23
C GLU A 71 6.62 -13.55 0.10
N MET A 72 6.25 -12.98 -1.05
CA MET A 72 5.84 -13.75 -2.23
C MET A 72 6.96 -14.69 -2.70
N ARG A 73 8.21 -14.18 -2.83
CA ARG A 73 9.39 -15.00 -3.15
C ARG A 73 9.58 -16.14 -2.15
N SER A 74 9.50 -15.86 -0.85
CA SER A 74 9.64 -16.86 0.20
C SER A 74 8.57 -17.95 0.11
N ARG A 75 7.32 -17.58 -0.21
CA ARG A 75 6.22 -18.54 -0.38
C ARG A 75 6.40 -19.38 -1.66
N LEU A 76 6.79 -18.76 -2.77
CA LEU A 76 7.04 -19.46 -4.04
C LEU A 76 8.23 -20.42 -3.94
N SER A 77 9.32 -20.00 -3.29
CA SER A 77 10.48 -20.88 -3.09
C SER A 77 10.17 -22.12 -2.25
N LYS A 78 9.27 -22.02 -1.27
CA LYS A 78 8.81 -23.18 -0.48
C LYS A 78 7.99 -24.19 -1.28
N LEU A 79 7.41 -23.75 -2.40
CA LEU A 79 6.63 -24.59 -3.29
C LEU A 79 7.49 -25.26 -4.39
N ASP A 80 8.80 -25.00 -4.40
CA ASP A 80 9.85 -25.57 -5.26
C ASP A 80 9.60 -25.42 -6.77
N VAL A 81 8.44 -25.84 -7.28
CA VAL A 81 8.05 -25.76 -8.71
C VAL A 81 8.00 -24.34 -9.27
N ALA A 82 7.97 -23.33 -8.42
CA ALA A 82 7.87 -21.92 -8.78
C ALA A 82 9.09 -21.10 -8.31
N ALA A 83 10.21 -21.75 -7.99
CA ALA A 83 11.41 -21.11 -7.45
C ALA A 83 12.03 -20.07 -8.42
N ASP A 84 11.94 -20.32 -9.73
CA ASP A 84 12.48 -19.43 -10.77
C ASP A 84 11.54 -18.27 -11.15
N VAL A 85 10.35 -18.16 -10.53
CA VAL A 85 9.39 -17.08 -10.80
C VAL A 85 9.92 -15.76 -10.29
N LYS A 86 9.88 -14.73 -11.14
CA LYS A 86 10.33 -13.37 -10.80
C LYS A 86 9.26 -12.66 -9.99
N ALA A 87 9.43 -12.52 -8.67
CA ALA A 87 8.55 -11.71 -7.83
C ALA A 87 9.27 -10.43 -7.38
N ALA A 88 8.73 -9.26 -7.72
CA ALA A 88 9.38 -7.95 -7.52
C ALA A 88 8.36 -6.83 -7.27
N THR A 89 8.83 -5.63 -6.92
CA THR A 89 8.01 -4.41 -7.07
C THR A 89 8.09 -3.91 -8.52
N PHE A 90 7.14 -3.04 -8.92
CA PHE A 90 7.19 -2.40 -10.25
C PHE A 90 8.55 -1.74 -10.52
N HIS A 91 9.04 -0.96 -9.56
CA HIS A 91 10.32 -0.25 -9.70
C HIS A 91 11.52 -1.19 -9.73
N SER A 92 11.55 -2.24 -8.91
CA SER A 92 12.65 -3.22 -8.93
C SER A 92 12.68 -3.98 -10.26
N ALA A 93 11.52 -4.36 -10.80
CA ALA A 93 11.44 -5.01 -12.10
C ALA A 93 11.89 -4.07 -13.23
N ALA A 94 11.38 -2.83 -13.24
CA ALA A 94 11.74 -1.82 -14.23
C ALA A 94 13.23 -1.46 -14.19
N LEU A 95 13.82 -1.27 -13.00
CA LEU A 95 15.24 -0.99 -12.86
C LEU A 95 16.12 -2.13 -13.38
N HIS A 96 15.73 -3.37 -13.10
CA HIS A 96 16.44 -4.54 -13.64
C HIS A 96 16.38 -4.57 -15.17
N GLN A 97 15.20 -4.34 -15.76
CA GLN A 97 15.02 -4.27 -17.21
C GLN A 97 15.80 -3.11 -17.80
N LEU A 98 15.75 -1.92 -17.19
CA LEU A 98 16.49 -0.75 -17.64
C LEU A 98 18.01 -1.03 -17.71
N ARG A 99 18.57 -1.66 -16.67
CA ARG A 99 19.99 -2.04 -16.64
C ARG A 99 20.36 -3.06 -17.73
N GLN A 100 19.43 -3.93 -18.08
CA GLN A 100 19.66 -4.93 -19.16
C GLN A 100 19.69 -4.31 -20.55
N VAL A 101 18.74 -3.38 -20.84
CA VAL A 101 18.61 -2.81 -22.19
C VAL A 101 19.45 -1.55 -22.39
N TRP A 102 19.92 -0.89 -21.33
CA TRP A 102 20.65 0.38 -21.42
C TRP A 102 21.87 0.33 -22.34
N PRO A 103 22.74 -0.70 -22.28
CA PRO A 103 23.91 -0.78 -23.16
C PRO A 103 23.57 -0.87 -24.65
N ASP A 104 22.36 -1.33 -24.98
CA ASP A 104 21.91 -1.50 -26.37
C ASP A 104 21.32 -0.22 -26.96
N VAL A 105 20.86 0.71 -26.10
CA VAL A 105 20.13 1.93 -26.53
C VAL A 105 20.88 3.22 -26.26
N CYS A 106 21.90 3.22 -25.39
CA CYS A 106 22.65 4.40 -24.98
C CYS A 106 24.16 4.15 -25.00
N GLU A 107 24.92 5.06 -25.62
CA GLU A 107 26.40 5.00 -25.65
C GLU A 107 27.05 5.33 -24.31
N GLY A 108 26.33 5.98 -23.39
CA GLY A 108 26.82 6.44 -22.08
C GLY A 108 26.42 5.55 -20.92
N PRO A 109 27.05 5.75 -19.74
CA PRO A 109 26.63 5.05 -18.55
C PRO A 109 25.19 5.45 -18.14
N MET A 110 24.47 4.50 -17.54
CA MET A 110 23.14 4.78 -16.97
C MET A 110 23.24 5.89 -15.91
N PRO A 111 22.32 6.87 -15.88
CA PRO A 111 22.30 7.92 -14.89
C PRO A 111 22.22 7.34 -13.46
N PHE A 112 22.78 8.08 -12.51
CA PHE A 112 22.74 7.69 -11.08
C PHE A 112 21.33 7.92 -10.52
N ILE A 113 20.90 7.01 -9.64
CA ILE A 113 19.66 7.22 -8.88
C ILE A 113 19.92 8.28 -7.82
N CYS A 114 19.17 9.37 -7.83
CA CYS A 114 19.28 10.46 -6.88
C CYS A 114 19.04 9.96 -5.45
N ARG A 115 20.03 10.16 -4.58
CA ARG A 115 19.97 9.72 -3.17
C ARG A 115 19.23 10.73 -2.28
N ASN A 116 19.19 11.99 -2.67
CA ASN A 116 18.59 13.06 -1.87
C ASN A 116 17.71 13.99 -2.73
N PRO A 117 16.52 13.55 -3.16
CA PRO A 117 15.63 14.38 -3.97
C PRO A 117 15.23 15.68 -3.26
N ARG A 118 15.19 15.70 -1.91
CA ARG A 118 14.86 16.89 -1.12
C ARG A 118 15.85 18.02 -1.34
N GLU A 119 17.14 17.73 -1.43
CA GLU A 119 18.18 18.73 -1.74
C GLU A 119 17.97 19.32 -3.14
N LEU A 120 17.57 18.52 -4.12
CA LEU A 120 17.27 19.01 -5.47
C LEU A 120 16.05 19.93 -5.46
N VAL A 121 14.98 19.57 -4.74
CA VAL A 121 13.79 20.42 -4.60
C VAL A 121 14.16 21.74 -3.90
N GLU A 122 14.94 21.69 -2.82
CA GLU A 122 15.39 22.92 -2.12
C GLU A 122 16.17 23.86 -3.04
N ARG A 123 17.13 23.32 -3.79
CA ARG A 123 17.92 24.10 -4.76
C ARG A 123 17.06 24.70 -5.86
N SER A 124 16.13 23.91 -6.39
CA SER A 124 15.19 24.36 -7.42
C SER A 124 14.29 25.47 -6.94
N LEU A 125 13.76 25.34 -5.71
CA LEU A 125 12.94 26.38 -5.08
C LEU A 125 13.72 27.67 -4.90
N ARG A 126 14.94 27.62 -4.34
CA ARG A 126 15.81 28.79 -4.13
C ARG A 126 16.21 29.51 -5.43
N ARG A 127 16.23 28.77 -6.56
CA ARG A 127 16.60 29.32 -7.87
C ARG A 127 15.48 30.12 -8.51
N VAL A 128 14.22 29.72 -8.28
CA VAL A 128 13.06 30.30 -8.99
C VAL A 128 12.19 31.20 -8.13
N THR A 129 12.35 31.12 -6.79
CA THR A 129 11.53 31.93 -5.88
C THR A 129 12.35 32.51 -4.73
N THR A 130 11.80 33.61 -4.11
CA THR A 130 12.32 34.17 -2.86
C THR A 130 11.58 33.65 -1.62
N PHE A 131 10.82 32.61 -1.76
CA PHE A 131 10.05 31.98 -0.67
C PHE A 131 10.97 31.49 0.44
N GLN A 132 10.47 31.59 1.67
CA GLN A 132 11.16 31.04 2.82
C GLN A 132 11.13 29.53 2.74
N VAL A 133 12.30 28.91 2.72
CA VAL A 133 12.47 27.47 2.55
C VAL A 133 12.48 26.82 3.92
N ASP A 134 11.40 26.12 4.27
CA ASP A 134 11.33 25.25 5.43
C ASP A 134 11.19 23.77 5.01
N ASP A 135 11.42 22.87 5.96
CA ASP A 135 11.33 21.42 5.73
C ASP A 135 9.96 20.95 5.26
N ASP A 136 8.89 21.62 5.69
CA ASP A 136 7.52 21.27 5.32
C ASP A 136 7.24 21.68 3.88
N THR A 137 7.69 22.84 3.46
CA THR A 137 7.61 23.32 2.07
C THR A 137 8.34 22.37 1.13
N ILE A 138 9.59 21.99 1.44
CA ILE A 138 10.37 21.06 0.62
C ILE A 138 9.65 19.72 0.50
N ARG A 139 9.16 19.18 1.62
CA ARG A 139 8.44 17.90 1.63
C ARG A 139 7.17 17.95 0.78
N ASN A 140 6.39 19.02 0.90
CA ASN A 140 5.15 19.17 0.17
C ASN A 140 5.38 19.34 -1.33
N LEU A 141 6.40 20.11 -1.72
CA LEU A 141 6.80 20.26 -3.13
C LEU A 141 7.28 18.96 -3.73
N GLN A 142 8.12 18.20 -3.01
CA GLN A 142 8.54 16.88 -3.46
C GLN A 142 7.36 15.92 -3.64
N ALA A 143 6.42 15.91 -2.71
CA ALA A 143 5.22 15.08 -2.81
C ALA A 143 4.37 15.45 -4.03
N GLU A 144 4.26 16.74 -4.34
CA GLU A 144 3.53 17.23 -5.52
C GLU A 144 4.23 16.89 -6.83
N ILE A 145 5.55 17.04 -6.92
CA ILE A 145 6.33 16.60 -8.10
C ILE A 145 6.15 15.10 -8.35
N ASN A 146 6.26 14.29 -7.29
CA ASN A 146 6.05 12.85 -7.38
C ASN A 146 4.62 12.52 -7.83
N TRP A 147 3.63 13.19 -7.24
CA TRP A 147 2.23 13.03 -7.67
C TRP A 147 2.05 13.35 -9.16
N CYS A 148 2.67 14.41 -9.67
CA CYS A 148 2.64 14.73 -11.10
C CYS A 148 3.20 13.58 -11.94
N LYS A 149 4.38 13.06 -11.60
CA LYS A 149 5.03 11.97 -12.34
C LYS A 149 4.21 10.70 -12.37
N ILE A 150 3.77 10.22 -11.20
CA ILE A 150 2.97 8.99 -11.11
C ILE A 150 1.59 9.13 -11.74
N SER A 151 1.06 10.37 -11.85
CA SER A 151 -0.19 10.69 -12.53
C SER A 151 -0.01 11.03 -14.00
N LEU A 152 1.22 10.95 -14.54
CA LEU A 152 1.57 11.30 -15.92
C LEU A 152 1.27 12.76 -16.30
N ILE A 153 1.41 13.67 -15.35
CA ILE A 153 1.19 15.11 -15.52
C ILE A 153 2.54 15.79 -15.76
N THR A 154 2.72 16.34 -16.96
CA THR A 154 3.91 17.09 -17.30
C THR A 154 3.88 18.49 -16.67
N PRO A 155 5.03 19.19 -16.53
CA PRO A 155 5.03 20.60 -16.11
C PRO A 155 4.10 21.48 -16.93
N GLU A 156 3.99 21.22 -18.25
CA GLU A 156 3.15 21.98 -19.19
C GLU A 156 1.66 21.79 -18.93
N ASP A 157 1.26 20.59 -18.46
CA ASP A 157 -0.14 20.25 -18.19
C ASP A 157 -0.61 20.66 -16.79
N TYR A 158 0.31 20.88 -15.85
CA TYR A 158 0.00 21.07 -14.43
C TYR A 158 -1.02 22.17 -14.17
N ALA A 159 -0.82 23.36 -14.74
CA ALA A 159 -1.73 24.48 -14.53
C ALA A 159 -3.16 24.17 -15.03
N ARG A 160 -3.27 23.47 -16.16
CA ARG A 160 -4.55 23.02 -16.73
C ARG A 160 -5.24 22.00 -15.80
N VAL A 161 -4.48 21.09 -15.25
CA VAL A 161 -5.00 20.08 -14.30
C VAL A 161 -5.47 20.76 -13.01
N CYS A 162 -4.70 21.70 -12.46
CA CYS A 162 -5.13 22.46 -11.29
C CYS A 162 -6.46 23.20 -11.52
N ALA A 163 -6.59 23.84 -12.68
CA ALA A 163 -7.84 24.54 -13.02
C ALA A 163 -9.03 23.59 -13.17
N ALA A 164 -8.82 22.41 -13.78
CA ALA A 164 -9.88 21.43 -14.01
C ALA A 164 -10.32 20.67 -12.73
N THR A 165 -9.39 20.44 -11.80
CA THR A 165 -9.63 19.65 -10.59
C THR A 165 -9.75 20.46 -9.32
N HIS A 166 -9.63 21.79 -9.41
CA HIS A 166 -9.56 22.72 -8.27
C HIS A 166 -8.42 22.37 -7.28
N ARG A 167 -7.37 21.71 -7.78
CA ARG A 167 -6.19 21.39 -7.00
C ARG A 167 -5.39 22.64 -6.71
N GLN A 168 -4.99 22.80 -5.46
CA GLN A 168 -4.12 23.92 -5.04
C GLN A 168 -2.68 23.44 -4.97
N PRO A 169 -1.73 24.18 -5.58
CA PRO A 169 -0.32 23.91 -5.39
C PRO A 169 0.08 23.99 -3.90
N PRO A 170 1.08 23.21 -3.46
CA PRO A 170 1.49 23.23 -2.07
C PRO A 170 2.14 24.55 -1.67
N SER A 171 2.15 24.82 -0.35
CA SER A 171 2.85 25.96 0.27
C SER A 171 2.42 27.33 -0.22
N GLY A 172 1.18 27.45 -0.74
CA GLY A 172 0.63 28.74 -1.21
C GLY A 172 1.26 29.27 -2.50
N LEU A 173 1.94 28.41 -3.26
CA LEU A 173 2.44 28.77 -4.59
C LEU A 173 1.29 28.89 -5.60
N GLU A 174 1.47 29.82 -6.57
CA GLU A 174 0.64 29.82 -7.77
C GLU A 174 1.03 28.63 -8.68
N PRO A 175 0.10 28.13 -9.51
CA PRO A 175 0.41 27.02 -10.42
C PRO A 175 1.62 27.25 -11.32
N SER A 176 1.82 28.47 -11.82
CA SER A 176 2.98 28.85 -12.63
C SER A 176 4.29 28.77 -11.85
N GLN A 177 4.29 29.21 -10.60
CA GLN A 177 5.48 29.13 -9.74
C GLN A 177 5.87 27.69 -9.44
N PHE A 178 4.89 26.82 -9.18
CA PHE A 178 5.16 25.39 -9.01
C PHE A 178 5.73 24.78 -10.30
N VAL A 179 5.19 25.12 -11.47
CA VAL A 179 5.70 24.68 -12.76
C VAL A 179 7.18 25.07 -12.94
N ASP A 180 7.55 26.30 -12.56
CA ASP A 180 8.94 26.75 -12.63
C ASP A 180 9.85 25.94 -11.69
N VAL A 181 9.39 25.62 -10.47
CA VAL A 181 10.12 24.76 -9.53
C VAL A 181 10.27 23.34 -10.12
N TYR A 182 9.20 22.79 -10.69
CA TYR A 182 9.22 21.45 -11.27
C TYR A 182 10.19 21.37 -12.46
N LYS A 183 10.15 22.36 -13.37
CA LYS A 183 11.12 22.46 -14.51
C LYS A 183 12.56 22.60 -14.02
N ALA A 184 12.78 23.42 -12.99
CA ALA A 184 14.11 23.58 -12.40
C ALA A 184 14.61 22.27 -11.76
N TYR A 185 13.73 21.51 -11.12
CA TYR A 185 14.03 20.20 -10.55
C TYR A 185 14.47 19.19 -11.63
N GLU A 186 13.73 19.10 -12.74
CA GLU A 186 14.10 18.23 -13.88
C GLU A 186 15.43 18.65 -14.51
N ALA A 187 15.63 19.97 -14.71
CA ALA A 187 16.89 20.48 -15.25
C ALA A 187 18.09 20.18 -14.31
N GLU A 188 17.90 20.31 -13.00
CA GLU A 188 18.98 20.03 -12.04
C GLU A 188 19.37 18.55 -12.03
N LYS A 189 18.39 17.61 -12.14
CA LYS A 189 18.67 16.18 -12.31
C LYS A 189 19.48 15.92 -13.58
N THR A 190 19.05 16.48 -14.71
CA THR A 190 19.74 16.34 -16.00
C THR A 190 21.18 16.84 -15.93
N ASN A 191 21.42 18.01 -15.31
CA ASN A 191 22.76 18.59 -15.16
C ASN A 191 23.70 17.70 -14.31
N ARG A 192 23.15 16.90 -13.40
CA ARG A 192 23.91 15.99 -12.53
C ARG A 192 24.03 14.58 -13.07
N ASN A 193 23.43 14.29 -14.22
CA ASN A 193 23.25 12.94 -14.73
C ASN A 193 22.58 12.02 -13.68
N GLU A 194 21.53 12.54 -13.03
CA GLU A 194 20.73 11.83 -12.03
C GLU A 194 19.29 11.61 -12.51
N ILE A 195 18.70 10.51 -12.07
CA ILE A 195 17.27 10.21 -12.22
C ILE A 195 16.67 9.98 -10.83
N ASP A 196 15.44 10.37 -10.64
CA ASP A 196 14.71 9.98 -9.44
C ASP A 196 14.02 8.61 -9.62
N PHE A 197 13.30 8.23 -8.59
CA PHE A 197 12.72 6.91 -8.51
C PHE A 197 11.62 6.70 -9.57
N ASP A 198 10.77 7.71 -9.79
CA ASP A 198 9.68 7.62 -10.75
C ASP A 198 10.18 7.69 -12.21
N ASP A 199 11.34 8.31 -12.45
CA ASP A 199 11.99 8.33 -13.76
C ASP A 199 12.32 6.92 -14.27
N ILE A 200 12.61 5.97 -13.38
CA ILE A 200 12.89 4.57 -13.76
C ILE A 200 11.72 4.00 -14.56
N LEU A 201 10.50 4.21 -14.09
CA LEU A 201 9.30 3.73 -14.78
C LEU A 201 9.03 4.52 -16.06
N LEU A 202 9.21 5.86 -16.02
CA LEU A 202 9.01 6.73 -17.18
C LEU A 202 9.97 6.37 -18.32
N ILE A 203 11.24 6.15 -18.01
CA ILE A 203 12.27 5.80 -19.01
C ILE A 203 11.97 4.44 -19.63
N VAL A 204 11.63 3.42 -18.82
CA VAL A 204 11.28 2.09 -19.37
C VAL A 204 10.03 2.18 -20.26
N CYS A 205 8.99 2.92 -19.83
CA CYS A 205 7.82 3.15 -20.69
C CYS A 205 8.22 3.81 -22.02
N HIS A 206 9.05 4.86 -21.97
CA HIS A 206 9.49 5.59 -23.16
C HIS A 206 10.31 4.70 -24.09
N LEU A 207 11.29 3.95 -23.58
CA LEU A 207 12.10 3.04 -24.37
C LEU A 207 11.24 1.96 -25.06
N MET A 208 10.30 1.36 -24.35
CA MET A 208 9.38 0.37 -24.91
C MET A 208 8.39 0.95 -25.94
N GLU A 209 8.16 2.26 -25.92
CA GLU A 209 7.28 2.96 -26.86
C GLU A 209 8.03 3.42 -28.12
N SER A 210 9.31 3.76 -27.97
CA SER A 210 10.14 4.29 -29.04
C SER A 210 10.96 3.25 -29.80
N ASP A 211 11.19 2.07 -29.20
CA ASP A 211 12.03 1.01 -29.72
C ASP A 211 11.37 -0.36 -29.55
N GLU A 212 10.96 -0.98 -30.66
CA GLU A 212 10.27 -2.28 -30.66
C GLU A 212 11.22 -3.44 -30.33
N ASP A 213 12.53 -3.31 -30.63
CA ASP A 213 13.51 -4.35 -30.26
C ASP A 213 13.68 -4.40 -28.74
N VAL A 214 13.74 -3.23 -28.09
CA VAL A 214 13.73 -3.13 -26.62
C VAL A 214 12.43 -3.69 -26.04
N ALA A 215 11.30 -3.30 -26.61
CA ALA A 215 9.99 -3.79 -26.13
C ALA A 215 9.88 -5.31 -26.26
N SER A 216 10.34 -5.87 -27.39
CA SER A 216 10.36 -7.31 -27.65
C SER A 216 11.29 -8.04 -26.66
N ALA A 217 12.50 -7.52 -26.43
CA ALA A 217 13.46 -8.08 -25.50
C ALA A 217 12.90 -8.14 -24.07
N ILE A 218 12.22 -7.09 -23.60
CA ILE A 218 11.57 -7.06 -22.29
C ILE A 218 10.39 -8.04 -22.23
N ARG A 219 9.48 -8.01 -23.21
CA ARG A 219 8.27 -8.84 -23.29
C ARG A 219 8.59 -10.34 -23.39
N SER A 220 9.68 -10.71 -24.04
CA SER A 220 10.10 -12.12 -24.16
C SER A 220 10.26 -12.84 -22.82
N ASN A 221 10.50 -12.07 -21.75
CA ASN A 221 10.64 -12.57 -20.38
C ASN A 221 9.34 -12.48 -19.56
N ILE A 222 8.21 -12.07 -20.18
CA ILE A 222 6.93 -11.84 -19.49
C ILE A 222 5.81 -12.53 -20.27
N ALA A 223 5.77 -13.87 -20.20
CA ALA A 223 4.69 -14.63 -20.83
C ALA A 223 3.43 -14.65 -19.94
N TRP A 224 3.60 -14.62 -18.64
CA TRP A 224 2.52 -14.57 -17.64
C TRP A 224 2.82 -13.49 -16.59
N LEU A 225 1.86 -12.58 -16.40
CA LEU A 225 1.96 -11.47 -15.47
C LEU A 225 0.90 -11.58 -14.37
N THR A 226 1.32 -11.51 -13.12
CA THR A 226 0.42 -11.43 -11.96
C THR A 226 0.68 -10.14 -11.20
N VAL A 227 -0.37 -9.39 -10.88
CA VAL A 227 -0.27 -8.11 -10.17
C VAL A 227 -1.07 -8.22 -8.86
N ASP A 228 -0.37 -8.17 -7.75
CA ASP A 228 -0.98 -8.13 -6.40
C ASP A 228 -1.16 -6.68 -5.95
N GLU A 229 -2.13 -6.44 -5.05
CA GLU A 229 -2.53 -5.10 -4.57
C GLU A 229 -2.85 -4.12 -5.72
N TYR A 230 -3.56 -4.60 -6.75
CA TYR A 230 -3.83 -3.83 -7.97
C TYR A 230 -4.65 -2.55 -7.73
N GLN A 231 -5.38 -2.45 -6.64
CA GLN A 231 -6.08 -1.23 -6.23
C GLN A 231 -5.14 -0.06 -5.87
N ASP A 232 -3.84 -0.34 -5.65
CA ASP A 232 -2.84 0.68 -5.33
C ASP A 232 -1.99 1.10 -6.55
N VAL A 233 -2.24 0.50 -7.71
CA VAL A 233 -1.48 0.79 -8.95
C VAL A 233 -1.76 2.21 -9.43
N SER A 234 -0.69 2.99 -9.61
CA SER A 234 -0.76 4.36 -10.15
C SER A 234 -0.92 4.37 -11.68
N PRO A 235 -1.35 5.49 -12.29
CA PRO A 235 -1.41 5.63 -13.75
C PRO A 235 -0.08 5.30 -14.46
N LEU A 236 1.06 5.71 -13.90
CA LEU A 236 2.38 5.39 -14.44
C LEU A 236 2.68 3.88 -14.38
N GLN A 237 2.39 3.24 -13.26
CA GLN A 237 2.55 1.78 -13.14
C GLN A 237 1.61 1.02 -14.07
N HIS A 238 0.38 1.51 -14.22
CA HIS A 238 -0.58 0.94 -15.16
C HIS A 238 -0.10 1.09 -16.62
N ARG A 239 0.45 2.25 -17.00
CA ARG A 239 1.10 2.44 -18.31
C ARG A 239 2.22 1.45 -18.54
N LEU A 240 3.12 1.27 -17.56
CA LEU A 240 4.19 0.28 -17.65
C LEU A 240 3.66 -1.14 -17.82
N LEU A 241 2.64 -1.51 -17.04
CA LEU A 241 1.98 -2.81 -17.12
C LEU A 241 1.44 -3.07 -18.54
N THR A 242 0.75 -2.10 -19.13
CA THR A 242 0.23 -2.24 -20.51
C THR A 242 1.34 -2.37 -21.54
N ARG A 243 2.51 -1.70 -21.33
CA ARG A 243 3.69 -1.87 -22.19
C ARG A 243 4.31 -3.25 -22.03
N TRP A 244 4.41 -3.78 -20.83
CA TRP A 244 4.85 -5.15 -20.59
C TRP A 244 3.98 -6.20 -21.28
N LEU A 245 2.67 -6.01 -21.25
CA LEU A 245 1.74 -6.94 -21.89
C LEU A 245 1.79 -6.85 -23.44
N GLY A 246 1.80 -5.64 -23.99
CA GLY A 246 1.57 -5.48 -25.42
C GLY A 246 0.27 -6.13 -25.88
N SER A 247 0.35 -7.10 -26.78
CA SER A 247 -0.79 -7.91 -27.23
C SER A 247 -1.06 -9.15 -26.37
N ASN A 248 -0.20 -9.44 -25.38
CA ASN A 248 -0.35 -10.59 -24.51
C ASN A 248 -1.54 -10.38 -23.57
N ARG A 249 -2.34 -11.43 -23.38
CA ARG A 249 -3.54 -11.41 -22.54
C ARG A 249 -3.39 -12.19 -21.23
N ASN A 250 -2.22 -12.76 -20.98
CA ASN A 250 -1.97 -13.59 -19.80
C ASN A 250 -1.66 -12.74 -18.57
N ILE A 251 -2.67 -12.06 -18.08
CA ILE A 251 -2.61 -11.22 -16.88
C ILE A 251 -3.60 -11.70 -15.83
N CYS A 252 -3.16 -11.70 -14.58
CA CYS A 252 -4.03 -11.82 -13.41
C CYS A 252 -3.84 -10.62 -12.50
N VAL A 253 -4.91 -9.95 -12.14
CA VAL A 253 -4.90 -8.87 -11.15
C VAL A 253 -5.65 -9.28 -9.90
N VAL A 254 -5.09 -8.94 -8.75
CA VAL A 254 -5.69 -9.22 -7.45
C VAL A 254 -5.71 -7.96 -6.61
N GLY A 255 -6.83 -7.67 -5.97
CA GLY A 255 -6.94 -6.48 -5.15
C GLY A 255 -8.21 -6.42 -4.31
N ASP A 256 -8.27 -5.39 -3.45
CA ASP A 256 -9.43 -5.06 -2.63
C ASP A 256 -9.75 -3.56 -2.79
N PRO A 257 -10.83 -3.19 -3.49
CA PRO A 257 -11.19 -1.77 -3.64
C PRO A 257 -11.37 -1.05 -2.31
N ALA A 258 -11.80 -1.77 -1.27
CA ALA A 258 -11.96 -1.23 0.08
C ALA A 258 -10.63 -0.93 0.81
N GLN A 259 -9.50 -1.34 0.25
CA GLN A 259 -8.15 -1.06 0.78
C GLN A 259 -7.37 -0.02 -0.02
N THR A 260 -8.01 0.73 -0.92
CA THR A 260 -7.41 1.86 -1.64
C THR A 260 -7.32 3.06 -0.70
N ILE A 261 -6.14 3.28 -0.10
CA ILE A 261 -5.89 4.33 0.91
C ILE A 261 -4.64 5.16 0.60
N TYR A 262 -4.14 5.12 -0.63
CA TYR A 262 -2.96 5.85 -1.09
C TYR A 262 -3.29 6.77 -2.27
N SER A 263 -4.47 7.41 -2.27
CA SER A 263 -4.88 8.33 -3.33
C SER A 263 -3.94 9.54 -3.44
N PHE A 264 -3.39 10.00 -2.31
CA PHE A 264 -2.34 11.02 -2.27
C PHE A 264 -1.06 10.61 -3.00
N ALA A 265 -0.83 9.31 -3.19
CA ALA A 265 0.25 8.73 -3.98
C ALA A 265 -0.24 8.23 -5.36
N GLY A 266 -1.36 8.73 -5.86
CA GLY A 266 -1.92 8.41 -7.17
C GLY A 266 -2.61 7.05 -7.29
N ALA A 267 -2.78 6.30 -6.19
CA ALA A 267 -3.51 5.04 -6.21
C ALA A 267 -5.01 5.27 -6.49
N SER A 268 -5.58 4.40 -7.30
CA SER A 268 -7.01 4.43 -7.62
C SER A 268 -7.54 3.02 -7.87
N SER A 269 -8.66 2.69 -7.22
CA SER A 269 -9.37 1.44 -7.48
C SER A 269 -10.00 1.36 -8.88
N TYR A 270 -9.98 2.47 -9.62
CA TYR A 270 -10.60 2.57 -10.95
C TYR A 270 -10.14 1.46 -11.89
N SER A 271 -8.84 1.24 -12.03
CA SER A 271 -8.30 0.21 -12.93
C SER A 271 -8.71 -1.21 -12.50
N LEU A 272 -8.82 -1.49 -11.20
CA LEU A 272 -9.30 -2.77 -10.69
C LEU A 272 -10.79 -2.98 -10.99
N LEU A 273 -11.62 -1.98 -10.72
CA LEU A 273 -13.07 -2.04 -10.94
C LEU A 273 -13.43 -2.12 -12.43
N ASN A 274 -12.69 -1.37 -13.27
CA ASN A 274 -12.92 -1.32 -14.72
C ASN A 274 -12.05 -2.32 -15.50
N PHE A 275 -11.37 -3.25 -14.84
CA PHE A 275 -10.46 -4.20 -15.49
C PHE A 275 -11.11 -4.98 -16.63
N ALA A 276 -12.38 -5.39 -16.48
CA ALA A 276 -13.13 -6.09 -17.53
C ALA A 276 -13.39 -5.22 -18.77
N SER A 277 -13.52 -3.91 -18.61
CA SER A 277 -13.72 -2.98 -19.74
C SER A 277 -12.46 -2.83 -20.59
N GLU A 278 -11.29 -2.91 -19.96
CA GLU A 278 -9.99 -2.74 -20.63
C GLU A 278 -9.45 -4.08 -21.16
N PHE A 279 -9.51 -5.13 -20.36
CA PHE A 279 -8.91 -6.43 -20.67
C PHE A 279 -9.91 -7.52 -21.04
N GLY A 280 -11.21 -7.21 -21.13
CA GLY A 280 -12.25 -8.19 -21.45
C GLY A 280 -12.15 -8.78 -22.89
N PRO A 281 -12.81 -9.92 -23.14
CA PRO A 281 -13.51 -10.75 -22.17
C PRO A 281 -12.55 -11.40 -21.16
N LEU A 282 -12.97 -11.49 -19.89
CA LEU A 282 -12.20 -12.14 -18.85
C LEU A 282 -12.39 -13.67 -18.92
N THR A 283 -11.30 -14.40 -18.66
CA THR A 283 -11.36 -15.86 -18.49
C THR A 283 -12.01 -16.21 -17.16
N ALA A 284 -11.72 -15.44 -16.11
CA ALA A 284 -12.35 -15.58 -14.80
C ALA A 284 -12.44 -14.23 -14.09
N ASP A 285 -13.55 -14.06 -13.36
CA ASP A 285 -13.83 -12.92 -12.47
C ASP A 285 -14.33 -13.47 -11.14
N ILE A 286 -13.46 -13.46 -10.12
CA ILE A 286 -13.65 -14.24 -8.90
C ILE A 286 -13.61 -13.34 -7.67
N ASN A 287 -14.56 -13.55 -6.76
CA ASN A 287 -14.66 -12.86 -5.48
C ASN A 287 -14.26 -13.81 -4.34
N LEU A 288 -13.30 -13.39 -3.51
CA LEU A 288 -12.90 -14.08 -2.29
C LEU A 288 -13.51 -13.34 -1.09
N ASN A 289 -14.65 -13.85 -0.61
CA ASN A 289 -15.46 -13.21 0.44
C ASN A 289 -15.19 -13.75 1.84
N ASN A 290 -14.54 -14.92 1.94
CA ASN A 290 -14.31 -15.61 3.20
C ASN A 290 -13.10 -15.01 3.92
N ASP A 291 -13.31 -14.46 5.13
CA ASP A 291 -12.24 -13.97 5.99
C ASP A 291 -11.81 -15.06 6.98
N TYR A 292 -10.55 -15.50 6.85
CA TYR A 292 -9.92 -16.51 7.71
C TYR A 292 -9.12 -15.90 8.87
N ARG A 293 -9.03 -14.56 8.92
CA ARG A 293 -8.23 -13.83 9.90
C ARG A 293 -9.05 -13.40 11.11
N SER A 294 -10.13 -12.68 10.86
CA SER A 294 -10.84 -11.91 11.89
C SER A 294 -12.08 -12.66 12.40
N THR A 295 -12.41 -12.46 13.69
CA THR A 295 -13.65 -13.00 14.26
C THR A 295 -14.89 -12.39 13.60
N PRO A 296 -16.06 -13.08 13.64
CA PRO A 296 -17.30 -12.58 13.05
C PRO A 296 -17.71 -11.19 13.55
N GLN A 297 -17.41 -10.85 14.80
CA GLN A 297 -17.71 -9.55 15.36
C GLN A 297 -16.93 -8.42 14.70
N ILE A 298 -15.65 -8.64 14.42
CA ILE A 298 -14.78 -7.70 13.72
C ILE A 298 -15.21 -7.56 12.27
N VAL A 299 -15.45 -8.69 11.57
CA VAL A 299 -15.94 -8.70 10.18
C VAL A 299 -17.27 -7.97 10.04
N ASN A 300 -18.21 -8.19 10.97
CA ASN A 300 -19.50 -7.48 10.96
C ASN A 300 -19.31 -5.97 11.17
N TYR A 301 -18.34 -5.56 12.01
CA TYR A 301 -18.02 -4.15 12.19
C TYR A 301 -17.44 -3.55 10.91
N ALA A 302 -16.50 -4.22 10.26
CA ALA A 302 -15.93 -3.80 8.97
C ALA A 302 -16.98 -3.67 7.87
N ASN A 303 -17.86 -4.67 7.73
CA ASN A 303 -18.97 -4.63 6.79
C ASN A 303 -19.92 -3.44 7.05
N ARG A 304 -20.18 -3.11 8.31
CA ARG A 304 -21.05 -1.99 8.69
C ARG A 304 -20.43 -0.64 8.27
N VAL A 305 -19.11 -0.48 8.45
CA VAL A 305 -18.38 0.72 8.00
C VAL A 305 -18.57 0.94 6.50
N LEU A 306 -18.41 -0.10 5.69
CA LEU A 306 -18.54 -0.03 4.23
C LEU A 306 -19.99 0.08 3.75
N ALA A 307 -20.95 -0.52 4.46
CA ALA A 307 -22.36 -0.49 4.10
C ALA A 307 -22.98 0.92 4.06
N ALA A 308 -22.38 1.85 4.80
CA ALA A 308 -22.76 3.27 4.81
C ALA A 308 -22.16 4.08 3.65
N SER A 309 -21.37 3.47 2.76
CA SER A 309 -20.79 4.11 1.57
C SER A 309 -21.81 4.25 0.44
N PRO A 310 -21.82 5.37 -0.29
CA PRO A 310 -22.49 5.45 -1.59
C PRO A 310 -21.94 4.42 -2.60
N GLN A 311 -20.67 4.06 -2.48
CA GLN A 311 -19.95 3.12 -3.36
C GLN A 311 -20.01 1.67 -2.86
N ARG A 312 -20.95 1.32 -1.95
CA ARG A 312 -21.04 -0.02 -1.33
C ARG A 312 -21.14 -1.18 -2.33
N ALA A 313 -21.62 -0.91 -3.54
CA ALA A 313 -21.72 -1.92 -4.60
C ALA A 313 -20.35 -2.40 -5.11
N ASP A 314 -19.31 -1.60 -4.93
CA ASP A 314 -17.95 -1.89 -5.35
C ASP A 314 -17.18 -2.71 -4.31
N TYR A 315 -17.74 -2.87 -3.10
CA TYR A 315 -17.09 -3.54 -1.98
C TYR A 315 -17.69 -4.91 -1.71
N LEU A 316 -16.82 -5.87 -1.40
CA LEU A 316 -17.27 -7.20 -0.99
C LEU A 316 -17.88 -7.15 0.41
N LYS A 317 -18.94 -7.93 0.61
CA LYS A 317 -19.44 -8.26 1.93
C LYS A 317 -18.72 -9.52 2.44
N LEU A 318 -17.92 -9.36 3.48
CA LEU A 318 -17.10 -10.45 4.03
C LEU A 318 -17.90 -11.36 4.96
N SER A 319 -17.52 -12.64 5.00
CA SER A 319 -17.99 -13.63 5.96
C SER A 319 -16.79 -14.22 6.69
N SER A 320 -16.83 -14.28 8.00
CA SER A 320 -15.76 -14.88 8.80
C SER A 320 -15.92 -16.39 8.89
N GLU A 321 -14.84 -17.12 8.65
CA GLU A 321 -14.74 -18.57 8.84
C GLU A 321 -14.30 -18.95 10.28
N ARG A 322 -14.05 -17.96 11.14
CA ARG A 322 -13.64 -18.18 12.52
C ARG A 322 -14.84 -18.35 13.45
N SER A 323 -14.58 -18.94 14.61
CA SER A 323 -15.55 -19.00 15.71
C SER A 323 -15.84 -17.60 16.27
N LYS A 324 -17.00 -17.45 16.94
CA LYS A 324 -17.38 -16.22 17.59
C LYS A 324 -16.35 -15.79 18.64
N GLY A 325 -15.89 -14.53 18.51
CA GLY A 325 -14.98 -13.89 19.44
C GLY A 325 -15.67 -12.91 20.39
N ARG A 326 -14.89 -12.01 20.96
CA ARG A 326 -15.38 -10.93 21.82
C ARG A 326 -16.13 -9.88 20.98
N ARG A 327 -17.12 -9.23 21.60
CA ARG A 327 -17.74 -8.03 21.01
C ARG A 327 -16.72 -6.93 20.86
N VAL A 328 -16.79 -6.16 19.78
CA VAL A 328 -15.98 -4.95 19.60
C VAL A 328 -16.28 -3.98 20.74
N ALA A 329 -15.25 -3.57 21.46
CA ALA A 329 -15.38 -2.64 22.55
C ALA A 329 -15.34 -1.20 22.05
N GLU A 330 -16.30 -0.40 22.48
CA GLU A 330 -16.39 1.02 22.17
C GLU A 330 -16.25 1.81 23.49
N THR A 331 -15.22 2.66 23.59
CA THR A 331 -14.92 3.37 24.86
C THR A 331 -14.76 4.87 24.61
N ILE A 332 -15.34 5.65 25.51
CA ILE A 332 -15.26 7.11 25.51
C ILE A 332 -14.45 7.54 26.72
N TYR A 333 -13.43 8.38 26.48
CA TYR A 333 -12.59 8.96 27.51
C TYR A 333 -12.80 10.47 27.64
N GLY A 334 -12.51 11.05 28.80
CA GLY A 334 -12.59 12.48 29.02
C GLY A 334 -11.52 13.25 28.23
N SER A 335 -10.26 12.76 28.26
CA SER A 335 -9.13 13.37 27.56
C SER A 335 -8.33 12.34 26.77
N ASP A 336 -7.48 12.81 25.86
CA ASP A 336 -6.55 11.96 25.08
C ASP A 336 -5.50 11.29 25.97
N TRP A 337 -5.15 11.92 27.12
CA TRP A 337 -4.30 11.29 28.11
C TRP A 337 -5.01 10.11 28.82
N GLU A 338 -6.26 10.31 29.23
CA GLU A 338 -7.07 9.21 29.81
C GLU A 338 -7.27 8.07 28.81
N GLU A 339 -7.44 8.39 27.51
CA GLU A 339 -7.53 7.40 26.45
C GLU A 339 -6.23 6.58 26.36
N ALA A 340 -5.07 7.26 26.31
CA ALA A 340 -3.78 6.62 26.24
C ALA A 340 -3.50 5.72 27.48
N GLN A 341 -3.81 6.21 28.69
CA GLN A 341 -3.67 5.43 29.93
C GLN A 341 -4.62 4.23 29.96
N GLY A 342 -5.88 4.42 29.56
CA GLY A 342 -6.88 3.36 29.52
C GLY A 342 -6.51 2.25 28.55
N VAL A 343 -5.99 2.59 27.37
CA VAL A 343 -5.49 1.64 26.38
C VAL A 343 -4.27 0.90 26.93
N ALA A 344 -3.28 1.62 27.49
CA ALA A 344 -2.09 1.00 28.08
C ALA A 344 -2.43 0.03 29.21
N ALA A 345 -3.38 0.39 30.08
CA ALA A 345 -3.86 -0.48 31.16
C ALA A 345 -4.57 -1.74 30.65
N ARG A 346 -5.32 -1.66 29.53
CA ARG A 346 -5.93 -2.83 28.90
C ARG A 346 -4.88 -3.76 28.30
N ILE A 347 -3.87 -3.21 27.62
CA ILE A 347 -2.76 -3.99 27.10
C ILE A 347 -2.00 -4.66 28.24
N ARG A 348 -1.75 -3.95 29.37
CA ARG A 348 -1.13 -4.53 30.55
C ARG A 348 -1.90 -5.75 31.05
N LYS A 349 -3.23 -5.66 31.14
CA LYS A 349 -4.09 -6.79 31.52
C LYS A 349 -3.99 -7.99 30.58
N LEU A 350 -3.89 -7.76 29.27
CA LEU A 350 -3.68 -8.84 28.30
C LEU A 350 -2.32 -9.52 28.51
N VAL A 351 -1.29 -8.73 28.72
CA VAL A 351 0.06 -9.25 28.98
C VAL A 351 0.12 -10.01 30.31
N ASP A 352 -0.55 -9.52 31.36
CA ASP A 352 -0.65 -10.23 32.64
C ASP A 352 -1.44 -11.53 32.52
N ALA A 353 -2.36 -11.63 31.56
CA ALA A 353 -3.10 -12.84 31.23
C ALA A 353 -2.31 -13.82 30.31
N GLY A 354 -1.07 -13.48 29.92
CA GLY A 354 -0.18 -14.34 29.14
C GLY A 354 -0.10 -14.02 27.65
N GLU A 355 -0.77 -12.96 27.16
CA GLU A 355 -0.63 -12.53 25.76
C GLU A 355 0.71 -11.84 25.53
N SER A 356 1.27 -11.98 24.32
CA SER A 356 2.50 -11.30 23.96
C SER A 356 2.26 -9.81 23.69
N PRO A 357 3.10 -8.88 24.19
CA PRO A 357 3.04 -7.48 23.76
C PRO A 357 3.12 -7.29 22.25
N ALA A 358 3.81 -8.18 21.54
CA ALA A 358 3.95 -8.15 20.08
C ALA A 358 2.64 -8.43 19.35
N ASP A 359 1.69 -9.12 19.99
CA ASP A 359 0.37 -9.40 19.45
C ASP A 359 -0.59 -8.19 19.55
N CYS A 360 -0.16 -7.10 20.22
CA CYS A 360 -0.93 -5.89 20.43
C CYS A 360 -0.49 -4.76 19.51
N ALA A 361 -1.44 -4.06 18.91
CA ALA A 361 -1.19 -2.84 18.14
C ALA A 361 -2.09 -1.69 18.57
N ILE A 362 -1.53 -0.48 18.63
CA ILE A 362 -2.27 0.77 18.78
C ILE A 362 -2.21 1.50 17.45
N LEU A 363 -3.37 1.71 16.84
CA LEU A 363 -3.49 2.39 15.54
C LEU A 363 -3.95 3.83 15.73
N THR A 364 -3.24 4.75 15.07
CA THR A 364 -3.50 6.19 15.11
C THR A 364 -3.76 6.72 13.71
N ARG A 365 -4.50 7.84 13.60
CA ARG A 365 -4.68 8.51 12.30
C ARG A 365 -3.47 9.35 11.93
N VAL A 366 -2.84 10.02 12.89
CA VAL A 366 -1.71 10.93 12.67
C VAL A 366 -0.57 10.62 13.65
N ASN A 367 0.67 10.90 13.22
CA ASN A 367 1.88 10.67 14.03
C ASN A 367 1.90 11.46 15.34
N ALA A 368 1.25 12.64 15.37
CA ALA A 368 1.18 13.48 16.57
C ALA A 368 0.55 12.76 17.79
N GLN A 369 -0.33 11.77 17.55
CA GLN A 369 -0.95 10.97 18.63
C GLN A 369 0.02 9.98 19.29
N GLN A 370 1.15 9.64 18.64
CA GLN A 370 2.04 8.57 19.10
C GLN A 370 2.81 8.93 20.37
N LYS A 371 3.18 10.22 20.54
CA LYS A 371 3.98 10.67 21.69
C LYS A 371 3.33 10.39 23.04
N ILE A 372 2.02 10.66 23.15
CA ILE A 372 1.26 10.45 24.39
C ILE A 372 1.13 8.96 24.72
N LEU A 373 1.00 8.11 23.69
CA LEU A 373 0.96 6.65 23.84
C LEU A 373 2.28 6.07 24.32
N CYS A 374 3.40 6.55 23.79
CA CYS A 374 4.73 6.14 24.25
C CYS A 374 4.91 6.41 25.76
N LYS A 375 4.44 7.59 26.23
CA LYS A 375 4.46 7.93 27.65
C LYS A 375 3.58 6.98 28.47
N ALA A 376 2.34 6.75 28.07
CA ALA A 376 1.40 5.89 28.79
C ALA A 376 1.87 4.42 28.86
N LEU A 377 2.42 3.87 27.77
CA LEU A 377 3.00 2.52 27.77
C LEU A 377 4.24 2.43 28.65
N GLY A 378 5.08 3.48 28.69
CA GLY A 378 6.25 3.57 29.56
C GLY A 378 5.85 3.54 31.04
N GLU A 379 4.79 4.26 31.45
CA GLU A 379 4.24 4.24 32.81
C GLU A 379 3.72 2.84 33.23
N GLN A 380 3.26 2.04 32.26
CA GLN A 380 2.84 0.64 32.48
C GLN A 380 4.00 -0.37 32.33
N HIS A 381 5.24 0.09 32.17
CA HIS A 381 6.41 -0.76 31.95
C HIS A 381 6.25 -1.73 30.77
N LEU A 382 5.52 -1.32 29.72
CA LEU A 382 5.32 -2.08 28.50
C LEU A 382 6.38 -1.69 27.48
N ARG A 383 7.08 -2.68 26.91
CA ARG A 383 7.91 -2.45 25.73
C ARG A 383 7.05 -2.08 24.56
N TYR A 384 7.49 -1.13 23.73
CA TYR A 384 6.79 -0.72 22.52
C TYR A 384 7.75 -0.38 21.39
N ARG A 385 7.26 -0.41 20.19
CA ARG A 385 7.94 0.08 19.00
C ARG A 385 7.03 1.03 18.24
N VAL A 386 7.59 2.13 17.76
CA VAL A 386 6.89 3.07 16.89
C VAL A 386 7.24 2.73 15.45
N ARG A 387 6.23 2.30 14.69
CA ARG A 387 6.37 2.11 13.27
C ARG A 387 6.11 3.44 12.57
N ARG A 388 7.10 3.96 11.89
CA ARG A 388 6.97 5.13 11.03
C ARG A 388 6.66 4.66 9.62
N ASP A 389 5.79 5.41 8.95
CA ASP A 389 5.63 5.26 7.51
C ASP A 389 6.92 5.77 6.88
N SER A 390 7.75 4.87 6.38
CA SER A 390 9.00 5.22 5.71
C SER A 390 8.75 5.82 4.31
N GLY A 391 7.48 6.08 3.96
CA GLY A 391 7.07 6.45 2.62
C GLY A 391 7.54 5.40 1.59
N TRP A 392 6.67 4.99 0.70
CA TRP A 392 6.98 4.01 -0.34
C TRP A 392 8.25 4.35 -1.16
N GLN A 393 8.66 5.61 -1.23
CA GLN A 393 9.85 6.10 -1.92
C GLN A 393 11.17 5.79 -1.21
N ASN A 394 11.20 5.77 0.13
CA ASN A 394 12.42 5.44 0.87
C ASN A 394 12.72 3.93 0.87
N SER A 395 11.75 3.09 0.56
CA SER A 395 11.94 1.64 0.51
C SER A 395 12.69 1.15 -0.73
N ALA A 396 12.92 2.03 -1.71
CA ALA A 396 13.47 1.63 -3.00
C ALA A 396 14.93 2.00 -3.23
N LEU A 397 15.52 2.87 -2.40
CA LEU A 397 16.86 3.42 -2.64
C LEU A 397 18.05 2.50 -2.24
N SER A 398 17.78 1.31 -1.68
CA SER A 398 18.85 0.38 -1.33
C SER A 398 18.47 -1.06 -1.62
N ASP A 399 18.50 -1.43 -2.90
CA ASP A 399 18.06 -2.75 -3.38
C ASP A 399 18.72 -3.93 -2.63
N ASP A 400 19.99 -3.85 -2.25
CA ASP A 400 20.66 -4.93 -1.52
C ASP A 400 20.45 -4.89 0.00
N ALA A 401 20.54 -3.73 0.64
CA ALA A 401 20.46 -3.63 2.10
C ALA A 401 19.01 -3.68 2.61
N GLN A 402 18.06 -3.06 1.91
CA GLN A 402 16.66 -3.05 2.31
C GLN A 402 15.94 -4.34 1.90
N THR A 403 16.29 -4.94 0.76
CA THR A 403 15.81 -6.28 0.41
C THR A 403 16.30 -7.31 1.44
N ARG A 404 17.55 -7.18 1.91
CA ARG A 404 18.07 -7.97 3.03
C ARG A 404 17.34 -7.66 4.34
N LEU A 405 17.10 -6.39 4.66
CA LEU A 405 16.38 -5.99 5.87
C LEU A 405 14.92 -6.45 5.82
N ALA A 406 14.23 -6.29 4.69
CA ALA A 406 12.87 -6.76 4.48
C ALA A 406 12.80 -8.30 4.49
N MET A 407 13.80 -8.99 3.96
CA MET A 407 13.92 -10.46 4.11
C MET A 407 14.17 -10.86 5.56
N LEU A 408 15.03 -10.18 6.29
CA LEU A 408 15.30 -10.43 7.69
C LEU A 408 14.07 -10.13 8.57
N GLU A 409 13.34 -9.07 8.27
CA GLU A 409 12.06 -8.74 8.92
C GLU A 409 10.97 -9.78 8.60
N ALA A 410 10.87 -10.23 7.34
CA ALA A 410 9.93 -11.28 6.92
C ALA A 410 10.28 -12.65 7.52
N LEU A 411 11.57 -12.91 7.79
CA LEU A 411 12.07 -14.11 8.44
C LEU A 411 12.09 -13.99 9.98
N GLY A 412 11.70 -12.82 10.53
CA GLY A 412 11.75 -12.59 11.98
C GLY A 412 13.16 -12.49 12.57
N VAL A 413 14.17 -12.31 11.73
CA VAL A 413 15.58 -12.26 12.16
C VAL A 413 16.03 -10.79 12.25
N GLY A 414 16.26 -10.28 13.46
CA GLY A 414 17.02 -9.05 13.71
C GLY A 414 16.28 -7.79 14.13
N ALA A 415 14.93 -7.77 14.13
CA ALA A 415 14.17 -6.70 14.79
C ALA A 415 13.66 -7.22 16.14
N ASP A 416 13.83 -6.46 17.21
CA ASP A 416 13.15 -6.74 18.48
C ASP A 416 11.64 -6.54 18.30
N LEU A 417 10.98 -7.62 17.89
CA LEU A 417 9.52 -7.65 17.65
C LEU A 417 8.73 -7.81 18.96
N SER A 418 9.40 -7.76 20.12
CA SER A 418 8.81 -8.15 21.41
C SER A 418 7.87 -7.12 22.03
N GLY A 419 7.71 -5.93 21.45
CA GLY A 419 6.94 -4.84 22.04
C GLY A 419 5.62 -4.53 21.33
N VAL A 420 4.74 -3.81 22.02
CA VAL A 420 3.48 -3.26 21.47
C VAL A 420 3.78 -2.40 20.25
N THR A 421 3.07 -2.63 19.15
CA THR A 421 3.24 -1.82 17.94
C THR A 421 2.39 -0.56 18.02
N ILE A 422 3.01 0.62 17.93
CA ILE A 422 2.30 1.90 17.70
C ILE A 422 2.51 2.26 16.22
N SER A 423 1.42 2.46 15.48
CA SER A 423 1.47 2.71 14.04
C SER A 423 0.37 3.66 13.60
N THR A 424 0.58 4.42 12.53
CA THR A 424 -0.55 5.00 11.81
C THR A 424 -1.31 3.90 11.09
N ILE A 425 -2.60 4.14 10.79
CA ILE A 425 -3.42 3.20 10.03
C ILE A 425 -2.78 2.90 8.67
N HIS A 426 -2.25 3.92 7.98
CA HIS A 426 -1.56 3.76 6.71
C HIS A 426 -0.36 2.80 6.82
N ALA A 427 0.52 3.02 7.80
CA ALA A 427 1.70 2.18 8.01
C ALA A 427 1.38 0.77 8.52
N SER A 428 0.13 0.51 8.95
CA SER A 428 -0.35 -0.80 9.38
C SER A 428 -0.91 -1.65 8.23
N LYS A 429 -1.09 -1.08 7.03
CA LYS A 429 -1.57 -1.84 5.86
C LYS A 429 -0.63 -3.02 5.58
N GLY A 430 -1.20 -4.19 5.32
CA GLY A 430 -0.44 -5.43 5.14
C GLY A 430 0.07 -6.09 6.42
N LEU A 431 -0.27 -5.54 7.60
CA LEU A 431 0.00 -6.16 8.91
C LEU A 431 -1.29 -6.73 9.50
N GLU A 432 -1.13 -7.58 10.53
CA GLU A 432 -2.21 -8.17 11.30
C GLU A 432 -1.76 -8.37 12.75
N PHE A 433 -2.70 -8.27 13.69
CA PHE A 433 -2.44 -8.35 15.12
C PHE A 433 -3.61 -9.02 15.83
N LYS A 434 -3.35 -9.82 16.85
CA LYS A 434 -4.43 -10.44 17.62
C LYS A 434 -5.31 -9.39 18.29
N HIS A 435 -4.69 -8.33 18.85
CA HIS A 435 -5.36 -7.30 19.60
C HIS A 435 -5.08 -5.92 19.02
N VAL A 436 -6.12 -5.26 18.51
CA VAL A 436 -6.00 -3.91 17.93
C VAL A 436 -6.76 -2.91 18.79
N PHE A 437 -6.09 -1.81 19.10
CA PHE A 437 -6.64 -0.63 19.77
C PHE A 437 -6.63 0.53 18.77
N LEU A 438 -7.80 0.89 18.27
CA LEU A 438 -7.96 2.02 17.35
C LEU A 438 -8.40 3.24 18.17
N ILE A 439 -7.53 4.24 18.24
CA ILE A 439 -7.74 5.41 19.08
C ILE A 439 -8.06 6.68 18.28
N GLY A 440 -8.64 7.66 18.97
CA GLY A 440 -8.93 8.97 18.38
C GLY A 440 -10.06 8.94 17.35
N CYS A 441 -11.03 8.02 17.50
CA CYS A 441 -12.17 7.89 16.61
C CYS A 441 -13.19 9.01 16.82
N SER A 442 -12.79 10.25 16.57
CA SER A 442 -13.63 11.45 16.65
C SER A 442 -13.65 12.23 15.36
N GLU A 443 -14.73 12.96 15.11
CA GLU A 443 -14.83 13.91 14.00
C GLU A 443 -13.63 14.85 14.00
N GLY A 444 -12.98 15.01 12.82
CA GLY A 444 -11.78 15.80 12.63
C GLY A 444 -10.47 15.00 12.74
N LEU A 445 -10.50 13.81 13.39
CA LEU A 445 -9.38 12.84 13.36
C LEU A 445 -9.71 11.63 12.49
N ILE A 446 -10.84 11.00 12.69
CA ILE A 446 -11.37 9.92 11.84
C ILE A 446 -12.87 10.20 11.63
N PRO A 447 -13.27 10.74 10.48
CA PRO A 447 -12.47 11.15 9.31
C PRO A 447 -11.60 12.39 9.56
N TYR A 448 -10.40 12.40 9.01
CA TYR A 448 -9.45 13.52 9.17
C TYR A 448 -9.93 14.77 8.43
N GLY A 449 -9.88 15.92 9.12
CA GLY A 449 -10.39 17.18 8.57
C GLY A 449 -11.92 17.26 8.47
N ALA A 450 -12.65 16.23 8.93
CA ALA A 450 -14.12 16.13 8.91
C ALA A 450 -14.76 16.44 7.54
N PRO A 451 -14.30 15.84 6.41
CA PRO A 451 -14.93 16.01 5.11
C PRO A 451 -16.40 15.58 5.18
N GLN A 452 -17.28 16.30 4.47
CA GLN A 452 -18.72 16.04 4.53
C GLN A 452 -19.17 14.99 3.48
N GLU A 453 -18.51 14.98 2.33
CA GLU A 453 -18.86 14.13 1.18
C GLU A 453 -17.65 13.96 0.24
N GLY A 454 -17.84 13.18 -0.81
CA GLY A 454 -16.88 13.00 -1.88
C GLY A 454 -15.79 11.96 -1.57
N GLU A 455 -14.83 11.86 -2.48
CA GLU A 455 -13.79 10.83 -2.45
C GLU A 455 -12.91 10.91 -1.17
N VAL A 456 -12.69 12.12 -0.65
CA VAL A 456 -11.93 12.31 0.59
C VAL A 456 -12.61 11.61 1.77
N LEU A 457 -13.94 11.70 1.89
CA LEU A 457 -14.68 10.99 2.92
C LEU A 457 -14.65 9.47 2.71
N GLU A 458 -14.76 9.03 1.46
CA GLU A 458 -14.74 7.60 1.13
C GLU A 458 -13.35 6.99 1.35
N GLU A 459 -12.26 7.73 1.10
CA GLU A 459 -10.92 7.27 1.46
C GLU A 459 -10.75 7.12 2.99
N GLU A 460 -11.26 8.06 3.78
CA GLU A 460 -11.26 7.93 5.25
C GLU A 460 -12.14 6.75 5.73
N ARG A 461 -13.22 6.44 5.01
CA ARG A 461 -14.04 5.25 5.27
C ARG A 461 -13.26 3.96 5.00
N ARG A 462 -12.56 3.88 3.86
CA ARG A 462 -11.67 2.76 3.53
C ARG A 462 -10.53 2.65 4.54
N LEU A 463 -10.01 3.79 5.00
CA LEU A 463 -8.99 3.81 6.05
C LEU A 463 -9.51 3.22 7.37
N MET A 464 -10.74 3.56 7.76
CA MET A 464 -11.41 2.94 8.92
C MET A 464 -11.58 1.43 8.73
N TYR A 465 -12.01 0.99 7.54
CA TYR A 465 -12.10 -0.44 7.20
C TYR A 465 -10.74 -1.14 7.30
N VAL A 466 -9.67 -0.52 6.78
CA VAL A 466 -8.31 -1.07 6.91
C VAL A 466 -7.93 -1.20 8.38
N ALA A 467 -8.17 -0.18 9.21
CA ALA A 467 -7.84 -0.23 10.64
C ALA A 467 -8.54 -1.39 11.35
N VAL A 468 -9.85 -1.55 11.12
CA VAL A 468 -10.67 -2.60 11.72
C VAL A 468 -10.18 -3.99 11.32
N THR A 469 -9.86 -4.18 10.05
CA THR A 469 -9.43 -5.47 9.48
C THR A 469 -7.97 -5.83 9.78
N ARG A 470 -7.26 -5.02 10.58
CA ARG A 470 -5.95 -5.43 11.15
C ARG A 470 -6.11 -6.35 12.35
N ALA A 471 -7.30 -6.38 12.97
CA ALA A 471 -7.57 -7.17 14.16
C ALA A 471 -7.95 -8.61 13.81
N GLU A 472 -7.38 -9.57 14.55
CA GLU A 472 -7.74 -10.99 14.44
C GLU A 472 -8.76 -11.37 15.51
N ASP A 473 -8.43 -11.20 16.79
CA ASP A 473 -9.20 -11.70 17.93
C ASP A 473 -10.03 -10.63 18.62
N THR A 474 -9.44 -9.45 18.87
CA THR A 474 -10.14 -8.36 19.55
C THR A 474 -9.87 -7.01 18.92
N LEU A 475 -10.92 -6.19 18.91
CA LEU A 475 -10.89 -4.80 18.47
C LEU A 475 -11.48 -3.93 19.57
N ASP A 476 -10.69 -2.97 20.02
CA ASP A 476 -11.09 -1.87 20.88
C ASP A 476 -11.05 -0.56 20.09
N VAL A 477 -12.17 0.16 20.05
CA VAL A 477 -12.30 1.43 19.35
C VAL A 477 -12.59 2.51 20.37
N SER A 478 -11.83 3.59 20.39
CA SER A 478 -11.99 4.63 21.39
C SER A 478 -11.81 6.05 20.85
N TYR A 479 -12.33 7.01 21.59
CA TYR A 479 -12.04 8.41 21.38
C TYR A 479 -12.06 9.21 22.67
N ALA A 480 -11.35 10.32 22.68
CA ALA A 480 -11.31 11.31 23.74
C ALA A 480 -12.18 12.53 23.41
N ARG A 481 -12.92 13.04 24.40
CA ARG A 481 -13.75 14.24 24.27
C ARG A 481 -12.94 15.53 24.13
N THR A 482 -11.80 15.60 24.83
CA THR A 482 -10.93 16.79 24.84
C THR A 482 -9.48 16.41 24.62
N ARG A 483 -8.65 17.41 24.34
CA ARG A 483 -7.20 17.30 24.33
C ARG A 483 -6.65 17.80 25.66
N GLU A 484 -5.70 17.08 26.26
CA GLU A 484 -5.06 17.52 27.50
C GLU A 484 -4.36 18.88 27.31
N GLY A 485 -4.55 19.78 28.29
CA GLY A 485 -3.93 21.10 28.30
C GLY A 485 -4.67 22.16 27.49
N ASN A 486 -5.80 21.88 26.86
CA ASN A 486 -6.63 22.84 26.14
C ASN A 486 -7.95 23.11 26.87
N GLU A 487 -7.86 23.81 28.03
CA GLU A 487 -9.04 24.27 28.76
C GLU A 487 -9.81 25.29 27.90
N GLY A 488 -10.98 24.90 27.40
CA GLY A 488 -11.86 25.74 26.57
C GLY A 488 -12.09 25.24 25.14
N GLU A 489 -11.45 24.15 24.69
CA GLU A 489 -11.75 23.52 23.42
C GLU A 489 -13.14 22.86 23.45
N ARG A 490 -13.92 23.03 22.38
CA ARG A 490 -15.21 22.32 22.24
C ARG A 490 -14.99 20.82 22.28
N ALA A 491 -15.81 20.13 23.06
CA ALA A 491 -15.78 18.68 23.13
C ALA A 491 -15.89 18.04 21.73
N ARG A 492 -14.98 17.14 21.41
CA ARG A 492 -14.98 16.37 20.16
C ARG A 492 -16.21 15.49 20.10
N ARG A 493 -16.76 15.35 18.90
CA ARG A 493 -17.87 14.44 18.64
C ARG A 493 -17.31 13.07 18.23
N VAL A 494 -18.06 12.03 18.56
CA VAL A 494 -17.75 10.69 18.09
C VAL A 494 -17.72 10.64 16.58
N SER A 495 -16.80 9.86 16.04
CA SER A 495 -16.71 9.60 14.60
C SER A 495 -18.02 9.08 14.03
N ARG A 496 -18.42 9.56 12.87
CA ARG A 496 -19.58 9.05 12.11
C ARG A 496 -19.44 7.58 11.71
N PHE A 497 -18.21 7.04 11.69
CA PHE A 497 -17.94 5.64 11.39
C PHE A 497 -18.17 4.70 12.59
N PHE A 498 -18.47 5.24 13.73
CA PHE A 498 -18.80 4.49 14.96
C PHE A 498 -20.27 4.02 15.01
N ARG A 499 -21.11 4.58 14.16
CA ARG A 499 -22.57 4.38 14.21
C ARG A 499 -23.05 3.30 13.25
#